data_1d86eaa40f8b22adefc60fc09aab3a2c
#
_entry.id   1d86eaa40f8b22adefc60fc09aab3a2c
#
_cell.length_a   1.000
_cell.length_b   1.000
_cell.length_c   1.000
_cell.angle_alpha   90.00
_cell.angle_beta   90.00
_cell.angle_gamma   90.00
#
_symmetry.space_group_name_H-M   'P 1'
#
loop_
_entity.id
_entity.type
_entity.pdbx_description
1 polymer ?
#
loop_
_entity_poly.entity_id
_entity_poly.type
_entity_poly.pdbx_seq_one_letter_code
_entity_poly.pdbx_strand_id
1 'polypeptide(L)'
;SHVIKWMFNDTTMPSTTVLSGECYDIFIDVNNNLYCSMQNQHKVVKKSLLSNLNKSITVAGKGSPGAEPHLLSRPYGIFVDIYLTLFVADYDNNRIQRFELNQLNGTTVAGNGLKNVTIILNGPTEIVLDADNNLFIVDYFYKRIVSSGPNGFRCIIGCNPNASASARLYSPSTMYFDTYGNIFVVHGNDKVTQIQKFNLAANSCGMFSRHE
;
A
#
# COMPACT_ATOMS: atom_id res chain seq x y z
N SER A 1 4.75 20.51 4.19
CA SER A 1 3.89 19.61 3.39
C SER A 1 2.52 19.49 4.03
N HIS A 2 1.47 19.35 3.24
CA HIS A 2 0.09 19.22 3.73
C HIS A 2 -0.80 18.57 2.66
N VAL A 3 -1.90 17.95 3.10
CA VAL A 3 -2.95 17.42 2.22
C VAL A 3 -4.01 18.49 2.01
N ILE A 4 -4.33 18.77 0.74
CA ILE A 4 -5.29 19.78 0.33
C ILE A 4 -6.49 19.10 -0.32
N LYS A 5 -7.69 19.52 0.08
CA LYS A 5 -8.95 19.15 -0.60
C LYS A 5 -9.32 20.26 -1.60
N TRP A 6 -9.55 19.89 -2.83
CA TRP A 6 -10.09 20.76 -3.87
C TRP A 6 -11.58 20.50 -4.06
N MET A 7 -12.37 21.57 -4.24
CA MET A 7 -13.79 21.48 -4.55
C MET A 7 -14.03 21.92 -5.98
N PHE A 8 -14.53 21.01 -6.82
CA PHE A 8 -14.69 21.25 -8.27
C PHE A 8 -15.94 22.06 -8.66
N ASN A 9 -16.84 22.32 -7.72
CA ASN A 9 -18.12 22.99 -7.99
C ASN A 9 -18.07 24.52 -7.84
N ASP A 10 -16.91 25.08 -7.56
CA ASP A 10 -16.74 26.52 -7.37
C ASP A 10 -15.76 27.07 -8.42
N THR A 11 -16.15 28.17 -9.07
CA THR A 11 -15.32 28.87 -10.07
C THR A 11 -14.00 29.40 -9.50
N THR A 12 -13.92 29.57 -8.19
CA THR A 12 -12.73 30.02 -7.47
C THR A 12 -11.81 28.91 -7.02
N MET A 13 -12.19 27.63 -7.22
CA MET A 13 -11.43 26.45 -6.79
C MET A 13 -10.93 26.58 -5.33
N PRO A 14 -11.81 26.79 -4.34
CA PRO A 14 -11.35 26.95 -2.97
C PRO A 14 -10.68 25.67 -2.51
N SER A 15 -9.48 25.80 -2.00
CA SER A 15 -8.73 24.70 -1.40
C SER A 15 -8.73 24.83 0.11
N THR A 16 -8.88 23.72 0.79
CA THR A 16 -8.77 23.68 2.26
C THR A 16 -7.69 22.68 2.67
N THR A 17 -6.79 23.12 3.55
CA THR A 17 -5.84 22.19 4.16
C THR A 17 -6.57 21.22 5.06
N VAL A 18 -6.51 19.95 4.71
CA VAL A 18 -7.18 18.89 5.45
C VAL A 18 -6.27 18.36 6.55
N LEU A 19 -5.00 18.16 6.24
CA LEU A 19 -4.02 17.62 7.17
C LEU A 19 -2.68 18.33 6.96
N SER A 20 -2.04 18.74 8.07
CA SER A 20 -0.67 19.26 8.06
C SER A 20 0.29 18.14 8.38
N GLY A 21 1.38 18.04 7.60
CA GLY A 21 2.42 17.02 7.73
C GLY A 21 2.72 16.33 6.40
N GLU A 22 3.78 15.56 6.40
CA GLU A 22 4.22 14.80 5.22
C GLU A 22 3.55 13.44 5.20
N CYS A 23 2.70 13.21 4.20
CA CYS A 23 2.13 11.90 3.91
C CYS A 23 2.94 11.26 2.78
N TYR A 24 3.38 10.03 2.97
CA TYR A 24 3.91 9.23 1.88
C TYR A 24 2.75 8.72 1.02
N ASP A 25 1.73 8.18 1.68
CA ASP A 25 0.52 7.70 1.04
C ASP A 25 -0.72 8.18 1.79
N ILE A 26 -1.85 8.26 1.07
CA ILE A 26 -3.15 8.66 1.61
C ILE A 26 -4.24 7.69 1.14
N PHE A 27 -5.17 7.38 2.03
CA PHE A 27 -6.34 6.55 1.73
C PHE A 27 -7.61 7.19 2.31
N ILE A 28 -8.74 7.05 1.60
CA ILE A 28 -10.05 7.50 2.11
C ILE A 28 -10.94 6.27 2.26
N ASP A 29 -11.42 6.02 3.48
CA ASP A 29 -12.30 4.90 3.77
C ASP A 29 -13.77 5.18 3.39
N VAL A 30 -14.60 4.14 3.48
CA VAL A 30 -16.05 4.21 3.16
C VAL A 30 -16.82 5.17 4.05
N ASN A 31 -16.28 5.58 5.20
CA ASN A 31 -16.86 6.53 6.15
C ASN A 31 -16.32 7.97 5.97
N ASN A 32 -15.64 8.25 4.85
CA ASN A 32 -15.00 9.54 4.57
C ASN A 32 -13.95 9.94 5.63
N ASN A 33 -13.17 8.99 6.12
CA ASN A 33 -11.99 9.29 6.90
C ASN A 33 -10.75 9.24 5.99
N LEU A 34 -9.93 10.27 6.07
CA LEU A 34 -8.61 10.33 5.44
C LEU A 34 -7.59 9.67 6.36
N TYR A 35 -6.84 8.73 5.83
CA TYR A 35 -5.64 8.15 6.45
C TYR A 35 -4.41 8.71 5.77
N CYS A 36 -3.33 8.87 6.52
CA CYS A 36 -2.05 9.35 6.03
C CYS A 36 -0.93 8.56 6.70
N SER A 37 -0.08 7.92 5.91
CA SER A 37 1.16 7.33 6.40
C SER A 37 2.23 8.41 6.54
N MET A 38 2.61 8.69 7.77
CA MET A 38 3.64 9.67 8.12
C MET A 38 4.98 8.96 8.29
N GLN A 39 5.66 8.73 7.17
CA GLN A 39 6.90 7.98 7.07
C GLN A 39 7.96 8.42 8.10
N ASN A 40 8.28 9.71 8.12
CA ASN A 40 9.30 10.29 9.00
C ASN A 40 8.87 10.35 10.47
N GLN A 41 7.58 10.13 10.76
CA GLN A 41 7.02 10.10 12.09
C GLN A 41 6.62 8.70 12.54
N HIS A 42 6.96 7.67 11.78
CA HIS A 42 6.78 6.24 12.12
C HIS A 42 5.36 5.91 12.60
N LYS A 43 4.33 6.50 11.96
CA LYS A 43 2.92 6.32 12.35
C LYS A 43 1.97 6.52 11.16
N VAL A 44 0.75 6.06 11.34
CA VAL A 44 -0.39 6.39 10.48
C VAL A 44 -1.41 7.18 11.30
N VAL A 45 -1.90 8.27 10.73
CA VAL A 45 -2.96 9.08 11.34
C VAL A 45 -4.24 9.01 10.53
N LYS A 46 -5.39 9.20 11.21
CA LYS A 46 -6.72 9.27 10.62
C LYS A 46 -7.38 10.58 10.97
N LYS A 47 -8.12 11.18 10.02
CA LYS A 47 -8.94 12.37 10.21
C LYS A 47 -10.26 12.22 9.48
N SER A 48 -11.38 12.52 10.15
CA SER A 48 -12.69 12.59 9.50
C SER A 48 -12.76 13.81 8.58
N LEU A 49 -13.22 13.59 7.34
CA LEU A 49 -13.49 14.66 6.35
C LEU A 49 -14.88 15.27 6.53
N LEU A 50 -15.75 14.64 7.34
CA LEU A 50 -17.10 15.11 7.63
C LEU A 50 -17.15 15.98 8.90
N SER A 51 -16.11 15.91 9.73
CA SER A 51 -16.03 16.68 10.96
C SER A 51 -15.33 18.02 10.76
N ASN A 52 -15.92 19.10 11.27
CA ASN A 52 -15.29 20.42 11.32
C ASN A 52 -14.14 20.49 12.36
N LEU A 53 -13.93 19.44 13.16
CA LEU A 53 -12.83 19.37 14.09
C LEU A 53 -11.50 19.16 13.35
N ASN A 54 -10.58 20.09 13.55
CA ASN A 54 -9.24 19.99 12.95
C ASN A 54 -8.32 19.04 13.75
N LYS A 55 -8.81 17.84 14.07
CA LYS A 55 -8.11 16.86 14.89
C LYS A 55 -7.90 15.56 14.14
N SER A 56 -6.64 15.14 14.01
CA SER A 56 -6.27 13.79 13.60
C SER A 56 -5.95 12.91 14.81
N ILE A 57 -6.14 11.61 14.68
CA ILE A 57 -5.78 10.61 15.67
C ILE A 57 -4.77 9.63 15.09
N THR A 58 -3.83 9.16 15.90
CA THR A 58 -2.94 8.07 15.52
C THR A 58 -3.70 6.74 15.57
N VAL A 59 -3.62 5.96 14.50
CA VAL A 59 -4.29 4.66 14.37
C VAL A 59 -3.32 3.49 14.23
N ALA A 60 -2.04 3.75 13.92
CA ALA A 60 -0.96 2.76 13.91
C ALA A 60 0.39 3.44 14.15
N GLY A 61 1.31 2.75 14.84
CA GLY A 61 2.59 3.32 15.26
C GLY A 61 2.46 4.31 16.40
N LYS A 62 3.58 4.70 17.01
CA LYS A 62 3.61 5.63 18.15
C LYS A 62 4.53 6.83 17.95
N GLY A 63 5.10 7.01 16.77
CA GLY A 63 5.98 8.15 16.46
C GLY A 63 7.46 7.87 16.73
N SER A 64 7.82 6.66 17.10
CA SER A 64 9.19 6.16 17.18
C SER A 64 9.35 4.88 16.38
N PRO A 65 10.50 4.63 15.73
CA PRO A 65 10.71 3.40 14.96
C PRO A 65 10.81 2.18 15.87
N GLY A 66 10.34 1.03 15.39
CA GLY A 66 10.46 -0.25 16.09
C GLY A 66 9.72 -1.36 15.41
N ALA A 67 9.98 -2.61 15.83
CA ALA A 67 9.40 -3.82 15.24
C ALA A 67 8.31 -4.48 16.11
N GLU A 68 8.04 -3.96 17.31
CA GLU A 68 6.98 -4.46 18.20
C GLU A 68 5.60 -4.28 17.52
N PRO A 69 4.57 -5.04 17.97
CA PRO A 69 3.23 -4.99 17.34
C PRO A 69 2.60 -3.60 17.25
N HIS A 70 2.92 -2.72 18.18
CA HIS A 70 2.38 -1.36 18.24
C HIS A 70 3.30 -0.29 17.64
N LEU A 71 4.45 -0.68 17.08
CA LEU A 71 5.40 0.21 16.43
C LEU A 71 5.48 -0.06 14.92
N LEU A 72 5.92 0.96 14.20
CA LEU A 72 6.21 0.93 12.77
C LEU A 72 7.59 1.55 12.53
N SER A 73 8.23 1.21 11.42
CA SER A 73 9.44 1.88 10.98
C SER A 73 9.29 2.30 9.52
N ARG A 74 9.18 3.62 9.31
CA ARG A 74 8.94 4.25 8.01
C ARG A 74 7.77 3.61 7.26
N PRO A 75 6.52 3.75 7.73
CA PRO A 75 5.34 3.23 7.02
C PRO A 75 5.21 3.92 5.66
N TYR A 76 5.03 3.12 4.61
CA TYR A 76 4.85 3.56 3.24
C TYR A 76 3.38 3.47 2.83
N GLY A 77 3.02 2.57 1.91
CA GLY A 77 1.67 2.38 1.43
C GLY A 77 0.70 1.92 2.52
N ILE A 78 -0.54 2.34 2.41
CA ILE A 78 -1.63 1.98 3.33
C ILE A 78 -2.88 1.61 2.54
N PHE A 79 -3.62 0.64 3.05
CA PHE A 79 -4.93 0.26 2.54
C PHE A 79 -5.92 0.07 3.69
N VAL A 80 -7.17 0.50 3.51
CA VAL A 80 -8.24 0.28 4.48
C VAL A 80 -9.38 -0.47 3.80
N ASP A 81 -9.75 -1.63 4.33
CA ASP A 81 -10.83 -2.43 3.78
C ASP A 81 -12.23 -1.91 4.20
N ILE A 82 -13.28 -2.56 3.70
CA ILE A 82 -14.67 -2.19 4.01
C ILE A 82 -15.05 -2.42 5.48
N TYR A 83 -14.28 -3.22 6.22
CA TYR A 83 -14.44 -3.47 7.65
C TYR A 83 -13.63 -2.49 8.50
N LEU A 84 -12.98 -1.50 7.87
CA LEU A 84 -12.10 -0.51 8.48
C LEU A 84 -10.82 -1.11 9.07
N THR A 85 -10.41 -2.28 8.58
CA THR A 85 -9.11 -2.87 8.89
C THR A 85 -8.03 -2.13 8.11
N LEU A 86 -7.03 -1.63 8.80
CA LEU A 86 -5.90 -0.91 8.21
C LEU A 86 -4.73 -1.88 7.96
N PHE A 87 -4.25 -1.90 6.73
CA PHE A 87 -3.02 -2.57 6.33
C PHE A 87 -1.92 -1.54 6.09
N VAL A 88 -0.71 -1.81 6.55
CA VAL A 88 0.44 -0.90 6.48
C VAL A 88 1.66 -1.62 5.95
N ALA A 89 2.28 -1.08 4.90
CA ALA A 89 3.61 -1.47 4.47
C ALA A 89 4.64 -0.88 5.44
N ASP A 90 5.10 -1.70 6.36
CA ASP A 90 6.08 -1.35 7.40
C ASP A 90 7.49 -1.56 6.84
N TYR A 91 7.90 -0.58 6.01
CA TYR A 91 8.98 -0.64 5.03
C TYR A 91 10.31 -1.12 5.62
N ASP A 92 10.85 -0.43 6.63
CA ASP A 92 12.15 -0.80 7.21
C ASP A 92 12.10 -2.12 8.00
N ASN A 93 10.91 -2.53 8.45
CA ASN A 93 10.72 -3.81 9.14
C ASN A 93 10.46 -4.98 8.16
N ASN A 94 10.41 -4.72 6.84
CA ASN A 94 10.20 -5.73 5.80
C ASN A 94 8.96 -6.61 6.05
N ARG A 95 7.84 -5.98 6.42
CA ARG A 95 6.60 -6.68 6.76
C ARG A 95 5.35 -5.89 6.37
N ILE A 96 4.21 -6.57 6.32
CA ILE A 96 2.88 -5.97 6.29
C ILE A 96 2.23 -6.17 7.66
N GLN A 97 1.79 -5.07 8.26
CA GLN A 97 1.04 -5.05 9.51
C GLN A 97 -0.44 -4.78 9.25
N ARG A 98 -1.30 -5.56 9.92
CA ARG A 98 -2.76 -5.39 9.93
C ARG A 98 -3.20 -4.89 11.29
N PHE A 99 -3.97 -3.81 11.30
CA PHE A 99 -4.56 -3.21 12.50
C PHE A 99 -6.08 -3.29 12.39
N GLU A 100 -6.71 -3.98 13.33
CA GLU A 100 -8.17 -4.01 13.44
C GLU A 100 -8.69 -2.64 13.92
N LEU A 101 -9.94 -2.35 13.60
CA LEU A 101 -10.57 -1.09 14.02
C LEU A 101 -10.38 -0.84 15.52
N ASN A 102 -9.87 0.36 15.85
CA ASN A 102 -9.58 0.81 17.23
C ASN A 102 -8.49 -0.02 17.97
N GLN A 103 -7.72 -0.85 17.27
CA GLN A 103 -6.59 -1.57 17.85
C GLN A 103 -5.28 -0.87 17.47
N LEU A 104 -4.40 -0.64 18.45
CA LEU A 104 -3.06 -0.07 18.22
C LEU A 104 -1.97 -1.14 18.14
N ASN A 105 -2.29 -2.40 18.46
CA ASN A 105 -1.40 -3.53 18.28
C ASN A 105 -1.71 -4.20 16.95
N GLY A 106 -0.77 -4.13 16.03
CA GLY A 106 -0.88 -4.78 14.74
C GLY A 106 -0.52 -6.26 14.80
N THR A 107 -1.01 -7.00 13.80
CA THR A 107 -0.64 -8.39 13.52
C THR A 107 0.13 -8.43 12.22
N THR A 108 1.30 -9.08 12.21
CA THR A 108 2.05 -9.31 10.97
C THR A 108 1.31 -10.32 10.10
N VAL A 109 0.99 -9.95 8.86
CA VAL A 109 0.30 -10.81 7.88
C VAL A 109 1.20 -11.27 6.74
N ALA A 110 2.33 -10.59 6.49
CA ALA A 110 3.36 -10.99 5.53
C ALA A 110 4.74 -10.48 5.97
N GLY A 111 5.79 -11.19 5.58
CA GLY A 111 7.18 -10.79 5.81
C GLY A 111 7.70 -11.12 7.21
N ASN A 112 8.64 -10.32 7.71
CA ASN A 112 9.34 -10.55 8.96
C ASN A 112 8.40 -10.52 10.17
N GLY A 113 8.57 -11.48 11.08
CA GLY A 113 7.75 -11.62 12.30
C GLY A 113 6.54 -12.54 12.14
N LEU A 114 6.30 -13.10 10.96
CA LEU A 114 5.30 -14.14 10.76
C LEU A 114 5.85 -15.50 11.18
N LYS A 115 5.10 -16.28 11.99
CA LYS A 115 5.55 -17.59 12.49
C LYS A 115 5.82 -18.62 11.38
N ASN A 116 4.98 -18.62 10.34
CA ASN A 116 5.12 -19.49 9.16
C ASN A 116 5.34 -18.61 7.94
N VAL A 117 6.57 -18.14 7.74
CA VAL A 117 6.92 -17.24 6.64
C VAL A 117 6.83 -18.00 5.32
N THR A 118 5.83 -17.69 4.51
CA THR A 118 5.70 -18.21 3.13
C THR A 118 6.37 -17.29 2.12
N ILE A 119 6.65 -16.03 2.50
CA ILE A 119 7.31 -15.04 1.66
C ILE A 119 8.19 -14.11 2.49
N ILE A 120 9.43 -13.91 2.05
CA ILE A 120 10.32 -12.87 2.58
C ILE A 120 10.10 -11.62 1.77
N LEU A 121 9.88 -10.48 2.44
CA LEU A 121 9.76 -9.16 1.82
C LEU A 121 11.03 -8.35 2.04
N ASN A 122 11.30 -7.38 1.16
CA ASN A 122 12.40 -6.45 1.31
C ASN A 122 11.98 -5.04 0.84
N GLY A 123 11.65 -4.19 1.80
CA GLY A 123 11.15 -2.84 1.57
C GLY A 123 9.79 -2.82 0.86
N PRO A 124 8.71 -3.38 1.43
CA PRO A 124 7.39 -3.28 0.84
C PRO A 124 6.94 -1.82 0.79
N THR A 125 6.47 -1.35 -0.39
CA THR A 125 6.11 0.05 -0.62
C THR A 125 4.62 0.27 -0.78
N GLU A 126 3.87 -0.74 -1.24
CA GLU A 126 2.44 -0.60 -1.51
C GLU A 126 1.68 -1.88 -1.20
N ILE A 127 0.40 -1.72 -0.85
CA ILE A 127 -0.53 -2.81 -0.58
C ILE A 127 -1.86 -2.49 -1.23
N VAL A 128 -2.44 -3.46 -1.92
CA VAL A 128 -3.81 -3.39 -2.43
C VAL A 128 -4.51 -4.71 -2.14
N LEU A 129 -5.82 -4.68 -1.85
CA LEU A 129 -6.65 -5.87 -1.79
C LEU A 129 -7.49 -5.98 -3.07
N ASP A 130 -7.66 -7.21 -3.57
CA ASP A 130 -8.66 -7.49 -4.59
C ASP A 130 -10.06 -7.73 -3.96
N ALA A 131 -11.06 -8.00 -4.81
CA ALA A 131 -12.43 -8.25 -4.37
C ALA A 131 -12.59 -9.53 -3.50
N ASP A 132 -11.64 -10.45 -3.60
CA ASP A 132 -11.59 -11.70 -2.83
C ASP A 132 -10.77 -11.55 -1.53
N ASN A 133 -10.35 -10.33 -1.20
CA ASN A 133 -9.48 -9.98 -0.07
C ASN A 133 -8.07 -10.60 -0.14
N ASN A 134 -7.59 -10.94 -1.33
CA ASN A 134 -6.19 -11.29 -1.49
C ASN A 134 -5.33 -10.03 -1.41
N LEU A 135 -4.26 -10.12 -0.63
CA LEU A 135 -3.25 -9.06 -0.52
C LEU A 135 -2.32 -9.10 -1.75
N PHE A 136 -2.12 -7.94 -2.36
CA PHE A 136 -1.08 -7.69 -3.36
C PHE A 136 -0.08 -6.71 -2.78
N ILE A 137 1.21 -7.02 -2.86
CA ILE A 137 2.28 -6.26 -2.21
C ILE A 137 3.34 -5.92 -3.24
N VAL A 138 3.71 -4.65 -3.32
CA VAL A 138 4.87 -4.19 -4.06
C VAL A 138 6.12 -4.40 -3.20
N ASP A 139 6.99 -5.31 -3.63
CA ASP A 139 8.21 -5.70 -2.94
C ASP A 139 9.41 -5.06 -3.64
N TYR A 140 9.73 -3.84 -3.19
CA TYR A 140 10.58 -2.87 -3.90
C TYR A 140 11.98 -3.39 -4.23
N PHE A 141 12.74 -3.85 -3.23
CA PHE A 141 14.13 -4.27 -3.46
C PHE A 141 14.22 -5.61 -4.20
N TYR A 142 13.22 -6.47 -4.05
CA TYR A 142 13.14 -7.70 -4.84
C TYR A 142 12.50 -7.47 -6.22
N LYS A 143 12.08 -6.23 -6.54
CA LYS A 143 11.57 -5.81 -7.87
C LYS A 143 10.45 -6.70 -8.36
N ARG A 144 9.49 -7.00 -7.49
CA ARG A 144 8.40 -7.94 -7.78
C ARG A 144 7.09 -7.50 -7.14
N ILE A 145 6.00 -8.09 -7.63
CA ILE A 145 4.71 -8.08 -6.97
C ILE A 145 4.46 -9.49 -6.42
N VAL A 146 4.02 -9.57 -5.18
CA VAL A 146 3.60 -10.82 -4.56
C VAL A 146 2.13 -10.74 -4.18
N SER A 147 1.42 -11.87 -4.23
CA SER A 147 0.02 -11.95 -3.84
C SER A 147 -0.21 -13.08 -2.85
N SER A 148 -1.11 -12.86 -1.90
CA SER A 148 -1.65 -13.93 -1.07
C SER A 148 -2.58 -14.84 -1.88
N GLY A 149 -2.83 -16.03 -1.38
CA GLY A 149 -3.75 -16.99 -1.95
C GLY A 149 -3.97 -18.16 -0.99
N PRO A 150 -4.78 -19.17 -1.36
CA PRO A 150 -5.13 -20.29 -0.49
C PRO A 150 -3.91 -21.07 0.04
N ASN A 151 -2.82 -21.09 -0.72
CA ASN A 151 -1.58 -21.79 -0.38
C ASN A 151 -0.48 -20.87 0.17
N GLY A 152 -0.84 -19.69 0.67
CA GLY A 152 0.09 -18.66 1.13
C GLY A 152 0.46 -17.66 0.04
N PHE A 153 1.56 -16.93 0.26
CA PHE A 153 2.03 -15.91 -0.68
C PHE A 153 2.84 -16.51 -1.82
N ARG A 154 2.65 -15.94 -3.01
CA ARG A 154 3.42 -16.27 -4.21
C ARG A 154 3.83 -15.02 -4.97
N CYS A 155 4.94 -15.09 -5.67
CA CYS A 155 5.31 -14.06 -6.63
C CYS A 155 4.43 -14.18 -7.89
N ILE A 156 3.96 -13.03 -8.42
CA ILE A 156 3.08 -12.98 -9.59
C ILE A 156 3.64 -12.15 -10.75
N ILE A 157 4.41 -11.10 -10.46
CA ILE A 157 5.07 -10.24 -11.46
C ILE A 157 6.52 -10.02 -11.01
N GLY A 158 7.45 -9.99 -11.95
CA GLY A 158 8.88 -9.80 -11.66
C GLY A 158 9.57 -11.02 -11.05
N CYS A 159 9.00 -12.21 -11.19
CA CYS A 159 9.45 -13.44 -10.50
C CYS A 159 10.69 -14.08 -11.12
N ASN A 160 10.95 -13.81 -12.38
CA ASN A 160 12.09 -14.39 -13.10
C ASN A 160 13.18 -13.32 -13.32
N PRO A 161 14.35 -13.43 -12.66
CA PRO A 161 15.44 -12.48 -12.85
C PRO A 161 16.05 -12.51 -14.26
N ASN A 162 15.84 -13.61 -14.99
CA ASN A 162 16.31 -13.80 -16.36
C ASN A 162 15.24 -13.48 -17.43
N ALA A 163 14.09 -12.94 -17.01
CA ALA A 163 13.05 -12.52 -17.95
C ALA A 163 13.55 -11.43 -18.91
N SER A 164 12.89 -11.27 -20.07
CA SER A 164 13.13 -10.16 -20.99
C SER A 164 13.02 -8.81 -20.27
N ALA A 165 13.70 -7.79 -20.78
CA ALA A 165 13.65 -6.44 -20.20
C ALA A 165 12.21 -5.94 -20.04
N SER A 166 11.33 -6.32 -20.94
CA SER A 166 9.91 -5.99 -20.95
C SER A 166 9.08 -6.68 -19.84
N ALA A 167 9.57 -7.75 -19.23
CA ALA A 167 8.89 -8.47 -18.15
C ALA A 167 9.50 -8.19 -16.77
N ARG A 168 10.53 -7.32 -16.70
CA ARG A 168 11.18 -6.92 -15.46
C ARG A 168 10.55 -5.66 -14.89
N LEU A 169 10.47 -5.59 -13.57
CA LEU A 169 10.20 -4.37 -12.85
C LEU A 169 11.52 -3.72 -12.41
N TYR A 170 11.57 -2.39 -12.45
CA TYR A 170 12.69 -1.59 -11.96
C TYR A 170 12.17 -0.66 -10.87
N SER A 171 12.59 -0.87 -9.62
CA SER A 171 12.15 -0.06 -8.48
C SER A 171 10.63 0.20 -8.48
N PRO A 172 9.79 -0.85 -8.44
CA PRO A 172 8.35 -0.69 -8.44
C PRO A 172 7.92 0.05 -7.17
N SER A 173 7.13 1.10 -7.29
CA SER A 173 6.76 1.97 -6.17
C SER A 173 5.31 1.84 -5.74
N THR A 174 4.40 1.70 -6.68
CA THR A 174 2.96 1.58 -6.41
C THR A 174 2.26 0.74 -7.48
N MET A 175 1.06 0.26 -7.16
CA MET A 175 0.22 -0.50 -8.08
C MET A 175 -1.27 -0.20 -7.84
N TYR A 176 -2.08 -0.38 -8.89
CA TYR A 176 -3.54 -0.24 -8.82
C TYR A 176 -4.22 -1.27 -9.72
N PHE A 177 -5.47 -1.60 -9.38
CA PHE A 177 -6.37 -2.37 -10.23
C PHE A 177 -7.29 -1.45 -11.02
N ASP A 178 -7.57 -1.80 -12.29
CA ASP A 178 -8.74 -1.26 -12.97
C ASP A 178 -9.99 -2.10 -12.61
N THR A 179 -11.15 -1.64 -13.10
CA THR A 179 -12.44 -2.32 -12.88
C THR A 179 -12.54 -3.70 -13.54
N TYR A 180 -11.60 -4.05 -14.41
CA TYR A 180 -11.50 -5.35 -15.08
C TYR A 180 -10.50 -6.28 -14.37
N GLY A 181 -9.88 -5.84 -13.27
CA GLY A 181 -8.88 -6.61 -12.53
C GLY A 181 -7.47 -6.56 -13.12
N ASN A 182 -7.21 -5.73 -14.15
CA ASN A 182 -5.85 -5.57 -14.64
C ASN A 182 -5.00 -4.81 -13.62
N ILE A 183 -3.73 -5.18 -13.53
CA ILE A 183 -2.77 -4.54 -12.62
C ILE A 183 -1.97 -3.50 -13.39
N PHE A 184 -1.91 -2.29 -12.85
CA PHE A 184 -1.02 -1.23 -13.32
C PHE A 184 0.07 -1.03 -12.28
N VAL A 185 1.33 -1.14 -12.69
CA VAL A 185 2.49 -0.97 -11.80
C VAL A 185 3.28 0.24 -12.24
N VAL A 186 3.52 1.15 -11.32
CA VAL A 186 4.47 2.25 -11.52
C VAL A 186 5.85 1.75 -11.13
N HIS A 187 6.77 1.76 -12.09
CA HIS A 187 8.14 1.36 -11.86
C HIS A 187 9.09 2.16 -12.75
N GLY A 188 10.36 2.17 -12.44
CA GLY A 188 11.33 2.90 -13.24
C GLY A 188 12.72 2.92 -12.62
N ASN A 189 13.59 3.70 -13.23
CA ASN A 189 14.92 4.02 -12.74
C ASN A 189 15.06 5.55 -12.62
N ASP A 190 16.22 6.03 -12.21
CA ASP A 190 16.49 7.47 -12.01
C ASP A 190 16.24 8.35 -13.24
N LYS A 191 16.12 7.77 -14.43
CA LYS A 191 15.94 8.48 -15.70
C LYS A 191 14.53 8.41 -16.27
N VAL A 192 13.84 7.27 -16.05
CA VAL A 192 12.54 7.01 -16.68
C VAL A 192 11.64 6.29 -15.68
N THR A 193 10.51 6.91 -15.36
CA THR A 193 9.38 6.26 -14.67
C THR A 193 8.34 5.90 -15.71
N GLN A 194 7.80 4.69 -15.62
CA GLN A 194 6.78 4.19 -16.55
C GLN A 194 5.66 3.49 -15.79
N ILE A 195 4.50 3.45 -16.42
CA ILE A 195 3.35 2.67 -15.96
C ILE A 195 3.24 1.45 -16.87
N GLN A 196 3.28 0.27 -16.30
CA GLN A 196 3.14 -0.98 -17.02
C GLN A 196 1.83 -1.65 -16.64
N LYS A 197 1.04 -2.04 -17.67
CA LYS A 197 -0.19 -2.79 -17.50
C LYS A 197 0.10 -4.29 -17.59
N PHE A 198 -0.48 -5.06 -16.67
CA PHE A 198 -0.52 -6.51 -16.66
C PHE A 198 -1.98 -6.96 -16.72
N ASN A 199 -2.36 -7.67 -17.77
CA ASN A 199 -3.72 -8.16 -17.91
C ASN A 199 -3.92 -9.42 -17.05
N LEU A 200 -5.05 -9.50 -16.36
CA LEU A 200 -5.48 -10.74 -15.72
C LEU A 200 -5.95 -11.70 -16.83
N ALA A 201 -5.28 -12.82 -17.01
CA ALA A 201 -5.75 -13.83 -17.96
C ALA A 201 -7.02 -14.48 -17.43
N ALA A 202 -8.10 -14.39 -18.19
CA ALA A 202 -9.46 -14.80 -17.80
C ALA A 202 -9.61 -16.31 -17.47
N ASN A 203 -8.59 -17.15 -17.70
CA ASN A 203 -8.71 -18.62 -17.58
C ASN A 203 -7.48 -19.34 -17.01
N SER A 204 -6.58 -18.67 -16.32
CA SER A 204 -5.45 -19.36 -15.71
C SER A 204 -5.30 -19.02 -14.24
N CYS A 205 -5.57 -20.00 -13.42
CA CYS A 205 -5.12 -20.03 -12.03
C CYS A 205 -3.59 -19.80 -12.01
N GLY A 206 -3.15 -18.54 -12.09
CA GLY A 206 -1.77 -18.15 -11.82
C GLY A 206 -0.88 -17.64 -12.95
N MET A 207 -1.38 -17.24 -14.11
CA MET A 207 -0.53 -16.62 -15.14
C MET A 207 -1.13 -15.30 -15.64
N PHE A 208 -0.38 -14.22 -15.46
CA PHE A 208 -0.64 -12.94 -16.12
C PHE A 208 0.02 -12.97 -17.51
N SER A 209 -0.77 -12.73 -18.56
CA SER A 209 -0.25 -12.54 -19.91
C SER A 209 -0.21 -11.06 -20.26
N ARG A 210 0.78 -10.66 -21.03
CA ARG A 210 0.97 -9.31 -21.55
C ARG A 210 0.33 -9.21 -22.92
N HIS A 211 -0.39 -8.11 -23.18
CA HIS A 211 -0.62 -7.64 -24.55
C HIS A 211 0.16 -6.34 -24.73
N GLU A 212 0.93 -6.29 -25.80
CA GLU A 212 1.66 -5.12 -26.28
C GLU A 212 0.71 -4.02 -26.77
#